data_c830a4fb6a21b4c887f2d4c62ab9a504
#
_entry.id   c830a4fb6a21b4c887f2d4c62ab9a504
#
_cell.length_a   1.000
_cell.length_b   1.000
_cell.length_c   1.000
_cell.angle_alpha   90.00
_cell.angle_beta   90.00
_cell.angle_gamma   90.00
#
_symmetry.space_group_name_H-M   'P 1'
#
loop_
_entity.id
_entity.type
_entity.pdbx_description
1 polymer ?
#
loop_
_entity_poly.entity_id
_entity_poly.type
_entity_poly.pdbx_seq_one_letter_code
_entity_poly.pdbx_strand_id
1 'polypeptide(L)'
;EQNMAGIKVAKAALELAKLNLSYTVITAPCDGTTGRKNIQEGQLIQPGQTLVDIVDANDIWIVANYKETQTANIREGQSVEIEVDAVPGIRFEGVVKSISRATGASFSLFPQDNSAGNFVKVEQRIPLRIEFTGKNNKADLERLRAGMNVECEVKY
;
A
#
# COMPACT_ATOMS: atom_id res chain seq x y z
N GLU A 1 35.39 39.35 -16.26
CA GLU A 1 33.99 38.87 -16.23
C GLU A 1 33.76 37.64 -17.14
N GLN A 2 34.33 37.60 -18.36
CA GLN A 2 34.19 36.46 -19.29
C GLN A 2 34.73 35.16 -18.71
N ASN A 3 35.83 35.16 -17.97
CA ASN A 3 36.37 33.92 -17.36
C ASN A 3 35.47 33.36 -16.25
N MET A 4 34.77 34.19 -15.51
CA MET A 4 33.81 33.77 -14.49
C MET A 4 32.57 33.13 -15.11
N ALA A 5 32.10 33.64 -16.25
CA ALA A 5 30.98 33.03 -16.99
C ALA A 5 31.38 31.67 -17.56
N GLY A 6 32.56 31.49 -18.10
CA GLY A 6 33.08 30.21 -18.58
C GLY A 6 33.19 29.16 -17.48
N ILE A 7 33.66 29.55 -16.29
CA ILE A 7 33.71 28.63 -15.13
C ILE A 7 32.31 28.19 -14.69
N LYS A 8 31.32 29.09 -14.70
CA LYS A 8 29.94 28.73 -14.36
C LYS A 8 29.34 27.71 -15.34
N VAL A 9 29.57 27.93 -16.65
CA VAL A 9 29.11 27.00 -17.68
C VAL A 9 29.75 25.60 -17.53
N ALA A 10 31.09 25.60 -17.32
CA ALA A 10 31.80 24.32 -17.11
C ALA A 10 31.32 23.57 -15.85
N LYS A 11 31.06 24.29 -14.75
CA LYS A 11 30.50 23.70 -13.55
C LYS A 11 29.10 23.12 -13.79
N ALA A 12 28.21 23.84 -14.48
CA ALA A 12 26.88 23.35 -14.80
C ALA A 12 26.93 22.09 -15.68
N ALA A 13 27.82 22.05 -16.67
CA ALA A 13 28.05 20.88 -17.50
C ALA A 13 28.55 19.68 -16.68
N LEU A 14 29.44 19.90 -15.72
CA LEU A 14 29.93 18.86 -14.82
C LEU A 14 28.82 18.32 -13.92
N GLU A 15 27.99 19.18 -13.37
CA GLU A 15 26.84 18.77 -12.53
C GLU A 15 25.83 17.95 -13.34
N LEU A 16 25.55 18.36 -14.57
CA LEU A 16 24.67 17.59 -15.46
C LEU A 16 25.25 16.21 -15.77
N ALA A 17 26.55 16.11 -16.05
CA ALA A 17 27.22 14.84 -16.29
C ALA A 17 27.19 13.93 -15.05
N LYS A 18 27.41 14.50 -13.85
CA LYS A 18 27.29 13.75 -12.59
C LYS A 18 25.87 13.25 -12.33
N LEU A 19 24.86 14.08 -12.62
CA LEU A 19 23.46 13.71 -12.49
C LEU A 19 23.11 12.53 -13.43
N ASN A 20 23.54 12.62 -14.70
CA ASN A 20 23.35 11.54 -15.65
C ASN A 20 24.05 10.24 -15.20
N LEU A 21 25.22 10.34 -14.62
CA LEU A 21 25.94 9.20 -14.06
C LEU A 21 25.17 8.61 -12.85
N SER A 22 24.58 9.44 -12.00
CA SER A 22 23.82 8.97 -10.85
C SER A 22 22.59 8.14 -11.26
N TYR A 23 21.99 8.42 -12.41
CA TYR A 23 20.87 7.63 -12.92
C TYR A 23 21.25 6.22 -13.42
N THR A 24 22.53 5.94 -13.60
CA THR A 24 22.99 4.59 -13.96
C THR A 24 22.98 3.61 -12.78
N VAL A 25 22.85 4.13 -11.55
CA VAL A 25 22.78 3.30 -10.33
C VAL A 25 21.41 3.53 -9.70
N ILE A 26 20.56 2.51 -9.76
CA ILE A 26 19.22 2.55 -9.18
C ILE A 26 19.28 1.88 -7.81
N THR A 27 19.00 2.66 -6.77
CA THR A 27 18.99 2.17 -5.38
C THR A 27 17.56 2.01 -4.89
N ALA A 28 17.36 1.08 -3.96
CA ALA A 28 16.08 0.91 -3.29
C ALA A 28 15.74 2.18 -2.47
N PRO A 29 14.50 2.71 -2.57
CA PRO A 29 14.09 3.89 -1.82
C PRO A 29 13.79 3.60 -0.34
N CYS A 30 13.54 2.34 0.02
CA CYS A 30 13.21 1.90 1.38
C CYS A 30 13.75 0.48 1.62
N ASP A 31 13.81 0.11 2.90
CA ASP A 31 14.06 -1.27 3.31
C ASP A 31 12.82 -2.12 3.04
N GLY A 32 13.00 -3.33 2.53
CA GLY A 32 11.88 -4.20 2.22
C GLY A 32 12.28 -5.47 1.49
N THR A 33 11.28 -6.24 1.12
CA THR A 33 11.47 -7.45 0.32
C THR A 33 11.14 -7.18 -1.15
N THR A 34 12.04 -7.53 -2.04
CA THR A 34 11.80 -7.40 -3.48
C THR A 34 10.77 -8.44 -3.94
N GLY A 35 9.81 -7.98 -4.72
CA GLY A 35 8.84 -8.83 -5.39
C GLY A 35 9.39 -9.43 -6.70
N ARG A 36 8.52 -9.46 -7.72
CA ARG A 36 8.91 -9.98 -9.02
C ARG A 36 9.86 -9.02 -9.74
N LYS A 37 10.99 -9.53 -10.20
CA LYS A 37 11.91 -8.83 -11.09
C LYS A 37 11.33 -8.84 -12.50
N ASN A 38 11.08 -7.68 -13.08
CA ASN A 38 10.48 -7.52 -14.41
C ASN A 38 11.52 -7.13 -15.48
N ILE A 39 12.81 -7.21 -15.16
CA ILE A 39 13.91 -6.81 -16.04
C ILE A 39 14.94 -7.93 -16.18
N GLN A 40 15.61 -7.95 -17.34
CA GLN A 40 16.69 -8.86 -17.63
C GLN A 40 17.94 -8.09 -18.10
N GLU A 41 19.11 -8.71 -17.95
CA GLU A 41 20.36 -8.14 -18.44
C GLU A 41 20.30 -7.97 -19.97
N GLY A 42 20.76 -6.84 -20.46
CA GLY A 42 20.71 -6.50 -21.90
C GLY A 42 19.37 -5.91 -22.38
N GLN A 43 18.38 -5.80 -21.50
CA GLN A 43 17.11 -5.18 -21.85
C GLN A 43 17.23 -3.65 -21.90
N LEU A 44 16.63 -3.04 -22.94
CA LEU A 44 16.48 -1.59 -23.01
C LEU A 44 15.42 -1.14 -22.02
N ILE A 45 15.78 -0.21 -21.14
CA ILE A 45 14.90 0.36 -20.13
C ILE A 45 14.49 1.77 -20.57
N GLN A 46 13.20 2.09 -20.42
CA GLN A 46 12.67 3.42 -20.69
C GLN A 46 12.32 4.16 -19.40
N PRO A 47 12.38 5.50 -19.39
CA PRO A 47 11.91 6.28 -18.27
C PRO A 47 10.44 5.97 -17.91
N GLY A 48 10.15 5.75 -16.63
CA GLY A 48 8.81 5.38 -16.15
C GLY A 48 8.49 3.88 -16.18
N GLN A 49 9.40 3.04 -16.67
CA GLN A 49 9.21 1.59 -16.64
C GLN A 49 9.44 1.04 -15.22
N THR A 50 8.50 0.22 -14.74
CA THR A 50 8.64 -0.51 -13.47
C THR A 50 9.70 -1.60 -13.61
N LEU A 51 10.71 -1.58 -12.76
CA LEU A 51 11.83 -2.52 -12.77
C LEU A 51 11.61 -3.67 -11.78
N VAL A 52 11.26 -3.32 -10.56
CA VAL A 52 11.01 -4.25 -9.47
C VAL A 52 10.07 -3.58 -8.46
N ASP A 53 9.20 -4.36 -7.87
CA ASP A 53 8.36 -3.91 -6.77
C ASP A 53 9.05 -4.19 -5.44
N ILE A 54 9.01 -3.23 -4.51
CA ILE A 54 9.52 -3.40 -3.16
C ILE A 54 8.34 -3.33 -2.21
N VAL A 55 8.21 -4.36 -1.39
CA VAL A 55 7.21 -4.42 -0.33
C VAL A 55 7.89 -4.08 0.98
N ASP A 56 7.48 -2.97 1.60
CA ASP A 56 7.94 -2.59 2.93
C ASP A 56 7.35 -3.58 3.95
N ALA A 57 8.23 -4.26 4.67
CA ALA A 57 7.82 -5.24 5.68
C ALA A 57 7.30 -4.56 6.97
N ASN A 58 7.60 -3.28 7.18
CA ASN A 58 7.25 -2.55 8.40
C ASN A 58 5.88 -1.85 8.31
N ASP A 59 5.33 -1.68 7.10
CA ASP A 59 4.07 -0.97 6.87
C ASP A 59 2.99 -1.92 6.33
N ILE A 60 2.58 -2.87 7.17
CA ILE A 60 1.50 -3.82 6.87
C ILE A 60 0.23 -3.38 7.59
N TRP A 61 -0.85 -3.23 6.83
CA TRP A 61 -2.18 -2.96 7.36
C TRP A 61 -3.22 -3.88 6.76
N ILE A 62 -4.38 -3.92 7.37
CA ILE A 62 -5.53 -4.72 6.89
C ILE A 62 -6.60 -3.77 6.35
N VAL A 63 -7.17 -4.15 5.22
CA VAL A 63 -8.38 -3.53 4.68
C VAL A 63 -9.54 -4.50 4.88
N ALA A 64 -10.35 -4.24 5.91
CA ALA A 64 -11.50 -5.05 6.23
C ALA A 64 -12.78 -4.43 5.63
N ASN A 65 -13.52 -5.20 4.84
CA ASN A 65 -14.73 -4.74 4.15
C ASN A 65 -15.99 -5.15 4.94
N TYR A 66 -16.47 -4.26 5.81
CA TYR A 66 -17.68 -4.47 6.59
C TYR A 66 -18.93 -4.05 5.83
N LYS A 67 -20.06 -4.71 6.11
CA LYS A 67 -21.36 -4.28 5.59
C LYS A 67 -21.75 -2.94 6.20
N GLU A 68 -22.43 -2.07 5.44
CA GLU A 68 -22.90 -0.76 5.91
C GLU A 68 -23.66 -0.88 7.24
N THR A 69 -24.49 -1.91 7.39
CA THR A 69 -25.26 -2.16 8.63
C THR A 69 -24.39 -2.46 9.84
N GLN A 70 -23.21 -3.03 9.65
CA GLN A 70 -22.27 -3.37 10.72
C GLN A 70 -21.42 -2.16 11.16
N THR A 71 -21.21 -1.21 10.27
CA THR A 71 -20.36 -0.04 10.55
C THR A 71 -20.99 0.97 11.52
N ALA A 72 -22.30 0.88 11.76
CA ALA A 72 -23.00 1.83 12.64
C ALA A 72 -22.40 1.91 14.06
N ASN A 73 -21.89 0.80 14.59
CA ASN A 73 -21.32 0.69 15.92
C ASN A 73 -19.78 0.71 15.93
N ILE A 74 -19.13 0.73 14.77
CA ILE A 74 -17.68 0.76 14.67
C ILE A 74 -17.18 2.21 14.76
N ARG A 75 -16.16 2.43 15.57
CA ARG A 75 -15.51 3.74 15.74
C ARG A 75 -13.99 3.59 15.59
N GLU A 76 -13.35 4.67 15.17
CA GLU A 76 -11.89 4.76 15.16
C GLU A 76 -11.35 4.59 16.58
N GLY A 77 -10.26 3.85 16.72
CA GLY A 77 -9.64 3.53 18.00
C GLY A 77 -10.14 2.25 18.68
N GLN A 78 -11.19 1.60 18.16
CA GLN A 78 -11.65 0.32 18.72
C GLN A 78 -10.64 -0.80 18.45
N SER A 79 -10.51 -1.72 19.41
CA SER A 79 -9.67 -2.89 19.28
C SER A 79 -10.34 -3.95 18.39
N VAL A 80 -9.51 -4.60 17.61
CA VAL A 80 -9.90 -5.64 16.66
C VAL A 80 -9.09 -6.88 16.93
N GLU A 81 -9.74 -8.01 17.02
CA GLU A 81 -9.11 -9.32 17.02
C GLU A 81 -8.98 -9.79 15.58
N ILE A 82 -7.79 -10.23 15.20
CA ILE A 82 -7.44 -10.57 13.83
C ILE A 82 -6.93 -12.00 13.82
N GLU A 83 -7.54 -12.82 12.99
CA GLU A 83 -7.10 -14.19 12.71
C GLU A 83 -6.67 -14.28 11.24
N VAL A 84 -5.50 -14.84 10.99
CA VAL A 84 -4.91 -14.93 9.66
C VAL A 84 -4.85 -16.38 9.24
N ASP A 85 -5.47 -16.73 8.10
CA ASP A 85 -5.53 -18.11 7.61
C ASP A 85 -4.16 -18.79 7.45
N ALA A 86 -3.16 -18.00 7.06
CA ALA A 86 -1.80 -18.48 6.85
C ALA A 86 -1.02 -18.76 8.15
N VAL A 87 -1.54 -18.30 9.31
CA VAL A 87 -0.90 -18.46 10.63
C VAL A 87 -1.93 -18.95 11.63
N PRO A 88 -2.40 -20.21 11.50
CA PRO A 88 -3.48 -20.73 12.32
C PRO A 88 -3.07 -20.80 13.80
N GLY A 89 -4.02 -20.49 14.68
CA GLY A 89 -3.85 -20.56 16.14
C GLY A 89 -3.18 -19.35 16.76
N ILE A 90 -2.81 -18.33 15.99
CA ILE A 90 -2.29 -17.05 16.49
C ILE A 90 -3.35 -15.98 16.24
N ARG A 91 -3.72 -15.28 17.31
CA ARG A 91 -4.59 -14.11 17.25
C ARG A 91 -3.77 -12.85 17.40
N PHE A 92 -3.95 -11.95 16.45
CA PHE A 92 -3.30 -10.66 16.47
C PHE A 92 -4.26 -9.59 16.99
N GLU A 93 -3.72 -8.60 17.66
CA GLU A 93 -4.46 -7.41 18.08
C GLU A 93 -4.21 -6.26 17.10
N GLY A 94 -5.30 -5.65 16.65
CA GLY A 94 -5.29 -4.46 15.82
C GLY A 94 -6.17 -3.35 16.39
N VAL A 95 -6.07 -2.19 15.78
CA VAL A 95 -6.91 -1.03 16.09
C VAL A 95 -7.48 -0.45 14.79
N VAL A 96 -8.75 -0.10 14.80
CA VAL A 96 -9.39 0.62 13.69
C VAL A 96 -8.74 1.99 13.57
N LYS A 97 -7.98 2.21 12.50
CA LYS A 97 -7.29 3.47 12.24
C LYS A 97 -8.16 4.49 11.55
N SER A 98 -8.90 4.03 10.56
CA SER A 98 -9.82 4.88 9.81
C SER A 98 -10.95 4.09 9.20
N ILE A 99 -12.07 4.76 9.02
CA ILE A 99 -13.27 4.26 8.35
C ILE A 99 -13.42 5.07 7.07
N SER A 100 -13.52 4.40 5.92
CA SER A 100 -13.73 5.09 4.66
C SER A 100 -15.06 5.85 4.68
N ARG A 101 -15.05 7.06 4.13
CA ARG A 101 -16.28 7.87 3.94
C ARG A 101 -17.04 7.52 2.66
N ALA A 102 -16.54 6.56 1.90
CA ALA A 102 -17.15 6.09 0.67
C ALA A 102 -17.20 4.57 0.64
N THR A 103 -18.24 4.03 0.02
CA THR A 103 -18.40 2.58 -0.16
C THR A 103 -17.44 2.07 -1.23
N GLY A 104 -17.11 0.78 -1.21
CA GLY A 104 -16.27 0.16 -2.22
C GLY A 104 -16.81 0.33 -3.65
N ALA A 105 -18.12 0.40 -3.81
CA ALA A 105 -18.76 0.64 -5.11
C ALA A 105 -18.42 2.03 -5.69
N SER A 106 -18.19 3.04 -4.85
CA SER A 106 -17.81 4.40 -5.30
C SER A 106 -16.41 4.46 -5.89
N PHE A 107 -15.55 3.48 -5.60
CA PHE A 107 -14.19 3.36 -6.13
C PHE A 107 -14.09 2.36 -7.29
N SER A 108 -15.22 1.77 -7.71
CA SER A 108 -15.23 0.84 -8.84
C SER A 108 -15.03 1.59 -10.15
N LEU A 109 -14.19 1.04 -11.04
CA LEU A 109 -14.01 1.56 -12.41
C LEU A 109 -15.29 1.44 -13.25
N PHE A 110 -16.23 0.57 -12.84
CA PHE A 110 -17.53 0.38 -13.47
C PHE A 110 -18.61 0.53 -12.40
N PRO A 111 -19.04 1.76 -12.07
CA PRO A 111 -20.16 1.96 -11.17
C PRO A 111 -21.42 1.30 -11.77
N GLN A 112 -22.16 0.57 -10.97
CA GLN A 112 -23.46 0.04 -11.40
C GLN A 112 -24.43 1.20 -11.51
N ASP A 113 -24.70 1.62 -12.76
CA ASP A 113 -25.73 2.61 -13.05
C ASP A 113 -27.10 1.93 -13.07
N ASN A 114 -27.96 2.32 -12.13
CA ASN A 114 -29.32 1.81 -11.98
C ASN A 114 -30.32 2.56 -12.88
N SER A 115 -29.86 3.16 -14.00
CA SER A 115 -30.69 3.94 -14.92
C SER A 115 -31.76 3.11 -15.67
N ALA A 116 -31.74 1.79 -15.57
CA ALA A 116 -32.69 0.89 -16.24
C ALA A 116 -34.04 0.66 -15.53
N GLY A 117 -34.35 1.44 -14.48
CA GLY A 117 -35.68 1.44 -13.84
C GLY A 117 -35.96 0.33 -12.81
N ASN A 118 -35.13 -0.68 -12.70
CA ASN A 118 -35.21 -1.71 -11.65
C ASN A 118 -34.22 -1.44 -10.52
N PHE A 119 -34.65 -0.79 -9.46
CA PHE A 119 -33.84 -0.59 -8.27
C PHE A 119 -33.75 -1.89 -7.47
N VAL A 120 -32.57 -2.54 -7.47
CA VAL A 120 -32.24 -3.64 -6.57
C VAL A 120 -31.32 -3.09 -5.48
N LYS A 121 -31.78 -3.16 -4.23
CA LYS A 121 -30.94 -2.76 -3.07
C LYS A 121 -29.80 -3.76 -2.91
N VAL A 122 -28.60 -3.36 -3.32
CA VAL A 122 -27.37 -4.13 -3.14
C VAL A 122 -26.72 -3.71 -1.83
N GLU A 123 -26.32 -4.69 -0.99
CA GLU A 123 -25.57 -4.40 0.23
C GLU A 123 -24.23 -3.74 -0.10
N GLN A 124 -24.04 -2.55 0.43
CA GLN A 124 -22.80 -1.82 0.28
C GLN A 124 -21.78 -2.24 1.34
N ARG A 125 -20.50 -2.23 0.97
CA ARG A 125 -19.39 -2.51 1.90
C ARG A 125 -18.53 -1.27 2.06
N ILE A 126 -18.13 -1.01 3.30
CA ILE A 126 -17.29 0.12 3.69
C ILE A 126 -15.94 -0.43 4.10
N PRO A 127 -14.85 -0.04 3.44
CA PRO A 127 -13.51 -0.46 3.81
C PRO A 127 -13.05 0.27 5.07
N LEU A 128 -12.55 -0.51 6.03
CA LEU A 128 -11.90 -0.05 7.25
C LEU A 128 -10.41 -0.36 7.17
N ARG A 129 -9.59 0.61 7.52
CA ARG A 129 -8.15 0.40 7.72
C ARG A 129 -7.89 0.02 9.17
N ILE A 130 -7.27 -1.15 9.37
CA ILE A 130 -6.88 -1.66 10.67
C ILE A 130 -5.36 -1.79 10.69
N GLU A 131 -4.74 -1.24 11.73
CA GLU A 131 -3.30 -1.33 11.96
C GLU A 131 -3.02 -2.27 13.11
N PHE A 132 -1.94 -3.04 13.01
CA PHE A 132 -1.51 -3.92 14.09
C PHE A 132 -1.00 -3.12 15.27
N THR A 133 -1.31 -3.56 16.50
CA THR A 133 -0.78 -2.92 17.70
C THR A 133 0.63 -3.41 18.01
N GLY A 134 1.41 -2.58 18.71
CA GLY A 134 2.78 -2.96 19.14
C GLY A 134 2.85 -4.11 20.15
N LYS A 135 1.72 -4.65 20.59
CA LYS A 135 1.65 -5.81 21.50
C LYS A 135 1.87 -7.15 20.78
N ASN A 136 1.75 -7.16 19.47
CA ASN A 136 1.94 -8.37 18.67
C ASN A 136 3.42 -8.78 18.63
N ASN A 137 3.67 -10.08 18.63
CA ASN A 137 5.02 -10.61 18.50
C ASN A 137 5.57 -10.30 17.10
N LYS A 138 6.75 -9.68 17.04
CA LYS A 138 7.40 -9.31 15.79
C LYS A 138 7.67 -10.51 14.88
N ALA A 139 8.08 -11.65 15.46
CA ALA A 139 8.35 -12.85 14.68
C ALA A 139 7.11 -13.39 13.94
N ASP A 140 5.92 -13.22 14.54
CA ASP A 140 4.67 -13.63 13.92
C ASP A 140 4.21 -12.62 12.87
N LEU A 141 4.43 -11.32 13.09
CA LEU A 141 4.16 -10.29 12.09
C LEU A 141 5.04 -10.44 10.84
N GLU A 142 6.30 -10.83 10.99
CA GLU A 142 7.22 -11.08 9.88
C GLU A 142 6.78 -12.24 8.96
N ARG A 143 5.89 -13.11 9.44
CA ARG A 143 5.31 -14.20 8.64
C ARG A 143 4.17 -13.72 7.72
N LEU A 144 3.61 -12.56 8.01
CA LEU A 144 2.52 -11.98 7.22
C LEU A 144 3.03 -11.49 5.86
N ARG A 145 2.17 -11.60 4.86
CA ARG A 145 2.45 -11.13 3.50
C ARG A 145 1.24 -10.36 2.97
N ALA A 146 1.50 -9.36 2.16
CA ALA A 146 0.44 -8.64 1.47
C ALA A 146 -0.39 -9.61 0.59
N GLY A 147 -1.72 -9.47 0.63
CA GLY A 147 -2.64 -10.32 -0.10
C GLY A 147 -3.12 -11.59 0.63
N MET A 148 -2.73 -11.80 1.88
CA MET A 148 -3.29 -12.86 2.71
C MET A 148 -4.73 -12.56 3.12
N ASN A 149 -5.54 -13.62 3.27
CA ASN A 149 -6.88 -13.51 3.82
C ASN A 149 -6.84 -13.45 5.35
N VAL A 150 -7.71 -12.62 5.89
CA VAL A 150 -7.83 -12.40 7.33
C VAL A 150 -9.29 -12.29 7.75
N GLU A 151 -9.61 -12.80 8.92
CA GLU A 151 -10.86 -12.54 9.60
C GLU A 151 -10.64 -11.51 10.70
N CYS A 152 -11.53 -10.53 10.78
CA CYS A 152 -11.43 -9.43 11.72
C CYS A 152 -12.71 -9.32 12.55
N GLU A 153 -12.57 -9.38 13.87
CA GLU A 153 -13.67 -9.19 14.81
C GLU A 153 -13.45 -7.93 15.63
N VAL A 154 -14.33 -6.94 15.44
CA VAL A 154 -14.28 -5.68 16.20
C VAL A 154 -14.94 -5.91 17.55
N LYS A 155 -14.25 -5.58 18.65
CA LYS A 155 -14.79 -5.64 20.00
C LYS A 155 -15.54 -4.34 20.32
N TYR A 156 -16.82 -4.48 20.61
CA TYR A 156 -17.72 -3.37 20.98
C TYR A 156 -17.65 -3.04 22.47
#